data_7ec92061eee883d4904669f1e89ea3bb
#
_entry.id   7ec92061eee883d4904669f1e89ea3bb
#
_cell.length_a   1.000
_cell.length_b   1.000
_cell.length_c   1.000
_cell.angle_alpha   90.00
_cell.angle_beta   90.00
_cell.angle_gamma   90.00
#
_symmetry.space_group_name_H-M   'P 1'
#
loop_
_entity.id
_entity.type
_entity.pdbx_description
1 polymer ?
#
loop_
_entity_poly.entity_id
_entity_poly.type
_entity_poly.pdbx_seq_one_letter_code
_entity_poly.pdbx_strand_id
1 'polypeptide(L)'
;MAKHILAPTKIESVGNKPKEILEFFADKKNWVKVPSECGYKEIVTIKPFGEIIAKFDTGNSGMSVIHADKMQVKDKKVTWSLLGKTITSDIIRKEEISVGGLRNYDEDRYDIKLNVEFLSGMYETEFTLDDREDRTPILFDREFMSRVNVMVSPDRKYVVTTKYSLD
;
A
#
# COMPACT_ATOMS: atom_id res chain seq x y z
N MET A 1 0.91 3.11 -25.02
CA MET A 1 0.29 1.99 -24.30
C MET A 1 -1.21 2.02 -24.50
N ALA A 2 -1.81 0.91 -24.95
CA ALA A 2 -3.26 0.80 -25.02
C ALA A 2 -3.84 0.86 -23.60
N LYS A 3 -4.71 1.82 -23.35
CA LYS A 3 -5.43 1.89 -22.08
C LYS A 3 -6.55 0.84 -22.14
N HIS A 4 -6.35 -0.27 -21.47
CA HIS A 4 -7.43 -1.23 -21.30
C HIS A 4 -8.43 -0.66 -20.28
N ILE A 5 -9.67 -0.58 -20.66
CA ILE A 5 -10.78 -0.10 -19.84
C ILE A 5 -11.76 -1.25 -19.66
N LEU A 6 -12.13 -1.55 -18.43
CA LEU A 6 -13.23 -2.46 -18.14
C LEU A 6 -14.55 -1.76 -18.45
N ALA A 7 -15.23 -2.25 -19.47
CA ALA A 7 -16.59 -1.88 -19.80
C ALA A 7 -17.48 -3.11 -19.72
N PRO A 8 -18.74 -2.98 -19.33
CA PRO A 8 -19.66 -4.11 -19.34
C PRO A 8 -19.91 -4.55 -20.77
N THR A 9 -19.68 -5.83 -21.06
CA THR A 9 -19.94 -6.40 -22.39
C THR A 9 -21.37 -6.92 -22.51
N LYS A 10 -21.89 -7.52 -21.45
CA LYS A 10 -23.25 -8.02 -21.38
C LYS A 10 -23.62 -8.34 -19.93
N ILE A 11 -24.77 -7.85 -19.48
CA ILE A 11 -25.39 -8.25 -18.21
C ILE A 11 -26.78 -8.80 -18.54
N GLU A 12 -26.98 -10.10 -18.38
CA GLU A 12 -28.24 -10.76 -18.70
C GLU A 12 -29.25 -10.69 -17.54
N SER A 13 -28.78 -10.93 -16.33
CA SER A 13 -29.53 -10.65 -15.10
C SER A 13 -28.61 -10.69 -13.89
N VAL A 14 -28.79 -9.77 -12.97
CA VAL A 14 -28.06 -9.77 -11.70
C VAL A 14 -29.07 -9.51 -10.58
N GLY A 15 -29.60 -10.58 -10.00
CA GLY A 15 -30.57 -10.50 -8.90
C GLY A 15 -31.81 -9.68 -9.24
N ASN A 16 -32.33 -8.96 -8.26
CA ASN A 16 -33.60 -8.21 -8.39
C ASN A 16 -33.44 -6.76 -8.86
N LYS A 17 -32.23 -6.34 -9.23
CA LYS A 17 -31.93 -4.94 -9.62
C LYS A 17 -31.07 -4.82 -10.89
N PRO A 18 -31.41 -5.48 -11.99
CA PRO A 18 -30.61 -5.43 -13.21
C PRO A 18 -30.54 -4.01 -13.79
N LYS A 19 -31.60 -3.22 -13.65
CA LYS A 19 -31.66 -1.85 -14.15
C LYS A 19 -30.64 -0.93 -13.47
N GLU A 20 -30.51 -0.96 -12.15
CA GLU A 20 -29.54 -0.15 -11.40
C GLU A 20 -28.10 -0.48 -11.83
N ILE A 21 -27.80 -1.73 -12.06
CA ILE A 21 -26.47 -2.18 -12.52
C ILE A 21 -26.21 -1.69 -13.92
N LEU A 22 -27.16 -1.79 -14.82
CA LEU A 22 -27.03 -1.30 -16.19
C LEU A 22 -26.85 0.21 -16.24
N GLU A 23 -27.61 0.97 -15.43
CA GLU A 23 -27.47 2.41 -15.30
C GLU A 23 -26.09 2.80 -14.73
N PHE A 24 -25.58 2.07 -13.74
CA PHE A 24 -24.24 2.27 -13.21
C PHE A 24 -23.17 2.14 -14.30
N PHE A 25 -23.22 1.08 -15.10
CA PHE A 25 -22.24 0.84 -16.16
C PHE A 25 -22.46 1.71 -17.41
N ALA A 26 -23.64 2.27 -17.61
CA ALA A 26 -23.89 3.21 -18.70
C ALA A 26 -23.12 4.53 -18.51
N ASP A 27 -22.81 4.90 -17.27
CA ASP A 27 -22.00 6.08 -16.98
C ASP A 27 -20.52 5.76 -17.08
N LYS A 28 -19.84 6.31 -18.10
CA LYS A 28 -18.41 6.08 -18.37
C LYS A 28 -17.48 6.46 -17.22
N LYS A 29 -17.91 7.33 -16.31
CA LYS A 29 -17.11 7.65 -15.12
C LYS A 29 -16.90 6.45 -14.19
N ASN A 30 -17.78 5.46 -14.26
CA ASN A 30 -17.68 4.22 -13.49
C ASN A 30 -16.78 3.18 -14.16
N TRP A 31 -16.30 3.45 -15.38
CA TRP A 31 -15.35 2.56 -16.04
C TRP A 31 -13.98 2.72 -15.42
N VAL A 32 -13.35 1.61 -15.12
CA VAL A 32 -12.04 1.58 -14.51
C VAL A 32 -10.99 1.02 -15.47
N LYS A 33 -9.77 1.54 -15.36
CA LYS A 33 -8.62 0.94 -16.05
C LYS A 33 -8.45 -0.50 -15.56
N VAL A 34 -8.15 -1.43 -16.47
CA VAL A 34 -7.83 -2.81 -16.07
C VAL A 34 -6.65 -2.81 -15.12
N PRO A 35 -6.78 -3.33 -13.89
CA PRO A 35 -5.70 -3.38 -12.94
C PRO A 35 -4.65 -4.41 -13.34
N SER A 36 -3.41 -4.18 -12.92
CA SER A 36 -2.37 -5.19 -12.95
C SER A 36 -2.56 -6.18 -11.81
N GLU A 37 -2.37 -7.47 -12.09
CA GLU A 37 -2.34 -8.47 -11.02
C GLU A 37 -1.02 -8.40 -10.25
N CYS A 38 -1.08 -8.43 -8.92
CA CYS A 38 0.08 -8.60 -8.06
C CYS A 38 -0.19 -9.65 -6.97
N GLY A 39 0.87 -10.13 -6.33
CA GLY A 39 0.77 -11.00 -5.17
C GLY A 39 0.40 -10.25 -3.90
N TYR A 40 -0.05 -10.95 -2.88
CA TYR A 40 -0.26 -10.33 -1.57
C TYR A 40 1.04 -9.94 -0.86
N LYS A 41 2.18 -10.45 -1.34
CA LYS A 41 3.53 -9.96 -1.05
C LYS A 41 4.26 -9.72 -2.35
N GLU A 42 4.96 -8.60 -2.43
CA GLU A 42 5.80 -8.19 -3.55
C GLU A 42 7.05 -7.49 -3.06
N ILE A 43 8.01 -7.30 -3.94
CA ILE A 43 9.19 -6.48 -3.67
C ILE A 43 8.96 -5.09 -4.25
N VAL A 44 9.19 -4.08 -3.44
CA VAL A 44 9.22 -2.67 -3.84
C VAL A 44 10.60 -2.09 -3.58
N THR A 45 10.92 -0.97 -4.23
CA THR A 45 12.19 -0.28 -4.02
C THR A 45 11.95 1.07 -3.37
N ILE A 46 12.65 1.35 -2.28
CA ILE A 46 12.63 2.64 -1.59
C ILE A 46 14.08 3.06 -1.32
N LYS A 47 14.52 4.14 -1.94
CA LYS A 47 15.85 4.71 -1.65
C LYS A 47 15.87 5.37 -0.27
N PRO A 48 16.95 5.26 0.51
CA PRO A 48 18.23 4.59 0.21
C PRO A 48 18.26 3.10 0.58
N PHE A 49 17.16 2.51 1.03
CA PHE A 49 17.13 1.15 1.56
C PHE A 49 17.28 0.07 0.50
N GLY A 50 16.80 0.32 -0.72
CA GLY A 50 16.79 -0.65 -1.80
C GLY A 50 15.50 -1.47 -1.84
N GLU A 51 15.63 -2.75 -2.17
CA GLU A 51 14.51 -3.67 -2.29
C GLU A 51 13.98 -4.11 -0.92
N ILE A 52 12.68 -4.00 -0.73
CA ILE A 52 12.00 -4.32 0.53
C ILE A 52 10.76 -5.15 0.24
N ILE A 53 10.53 -6.20 1.02
CA ILE A 53 9.30 -7.00 0.94
C ILE A 53 8.15 -6.20 1.52
N ALA A 54 7.07 -6.10 0.76
CA ALA A 54 5.84 -5.44 1.16
C ALA A 54 4.65 -6.39 1.10
N LYS A 55 3.77 -6.29 2.08
CA LYS A 55 2.47 -6.96 2.09
C LYS A 55 1.38 -5.98 1.64
N PHE A 56 0.54 -6.42 0.72
CA PHE A 56 -0.63 -5.67 0.25
C PHE A 56 -1.85 -6.15 1.03
N ASP A 57 -2.31 -5.35 1.98
CA ASP A 57 -3.38 -5.73 2.90
C ASP A 57 -4.71 -5.12 2.48
N THR A 58 -5.53 -5.89 1.77
CA THR A 58 -6.85 -5.48 1.29
C THR A 58 -7.84 -5.17 2.42
N GLY A 59 -7.55 -5.60 3.64
CA GLY A 59 -8.32 -5.27 4.86
C GLY A 59 -7.90 -3.95 5.50
N ASN A 60 -6.74 -3.39 5.12
CA ASN A 60 -6.22 -2.15 5.71
C ASN A 60 -6.83 -0.92 5.05
N SER A 61 -7.78 -0.28 5.73
CA SER A 61 -8.39 0.99 5.32
C SER A 61 -7.72 2.22 5.97
N GLY A 62 -6.71 1.99 6.80
CA GLY A 62 -5.97 3.03 7.50
C GLY A 62 -4.80 3.57 6.67
N MET A 63 -3.62 3.55 7.24
CA MET A 63 -2.40 4.02 6.58
C MET A 63 -1.44 2.88 6.28
N SER A 64 -0.61 3.08 5.26
CA SER A 64 0.54 2.23 5.04
C SER A 64 1.53 2.35 6.20
N VAL A 65 2.16 1.25 6.55
CA VAL A 65 3.08 1.14 7.69
C VAL A 65 4.44 0.65 7.19
N ILE A 66 5.51 1.23 7.70
CA ILE A 66 6.88 0.78 7.44
C ILE A 66 7.61 0.53 8.76
N HIS A 67 8.36 -0.57 8.78
CA HIS A 67 9.19 -0.92 9.94
C HIS A 67 10.26 0.13 10.20
N ALA A 68 10.39 0.52 11.44
CA ALA A 68 11.40 1.48 11.88
C ALA A 68 12.05 1.03 13.18
N ASP A 69 13.36 0.88 13.12
CA ASP A 69 14.21 0.65 14.28
C ASP A 69 14.79 1.97 14.81
N LYS A 70 15.10 2.00 16.09
CA LYS A 70 15.90 3.05 16.73
C LYS A 70 15.40 4.47 16.43
N MET A 71 14.09 4.68 16.53
CA MET A 71 13.48 5.98 16.30
C MET A 71 13.94 7.02 17.34
N GLN A 72 14.38 8.18 16.85
CA GLN A 72 14.73 9.35 17.67
C GLN A 72 14.09 10.59 17.06
N VAL A 73 13.32 11.32 17.85
CA VAL A 73 12.62 12.51 17.40
C VAL A 73 13.31 13.76 17.94
N LYS A 74 13.58 14.70 17.03
CA LYS A 74 14.10 16.03 17.35
C LYS A 74 13.61 17.07 16.34
N ASP A 75 13.06 18.18 16.83
CA ASP A 75 12.69 19.33 16.00
C ASP A 75 11.82 19.00 14.78
N LYS A 76 10.73 18.29 14.96
CA LYS A 76 9.81 17.85 13.91
C LYS A 76 10.43 16.90 12.87
N LYS A 77 11.55 16.30 13.20
CA LYS A 77 12.22 15.28 12.39
C LYS A 77 12.35 14.01 13.21
N VAL A 78 12.29 12.88 12.50
CA VAL A 78 12.55 11.56 13.08
C VAL A 78 13.73 10.91 12.38
N THR A 79 14.70 10.47 13.16
CA THR A 79 15.81 9.64 12.69
C THR A 79 15.47 8.19 13.01
N TRP A 80 15.53 7.33 12.02
CA TRP A 80 15.11 5.94 12.12
C TRP A 80 15.92 5.03 11.20
N SER A 81 15.89 3.73 11.46
CA SER A 81 16.66 2.75 10.73
C SER A 81 15.79 1.66 10.14
N LEU A 82 16.17 1.17 8.97
CA LEU A 82 15.60 0.00 8.31
C LEU A 82 16.70 -0.70 7.52
N LEU A 83 16.77 -2.03 7.62
CA LEU A 83 17.75 -2.85 6.92
C LEU A 83 19.21 -2.36 7.13
N GLY A 84 19.54 -1.93 8.33
CA GLY A 84 20.87 -1.45 8.70
C GLY A 84 21.23 -0.06 8.18
N LYS A 85 20.32 0.64 7.52
CA LYS A 85 20.51 2.02 7.06
C LYS A 85 19.66 2.98 7.87
N THR A 86 20.22 4.13 8.19
CA THR A 86 19.60 5.17 8.99
C THR A 86 19.35 6.41 8.16
N ILE A 87 18.15 6.96 8.25
CA ILE A 87 17.77 8.24 7.62
C ILE A 87 17.05 9.15 8.60
N THR A 88 16.97 10.42 8.23
CA THR A 88 16.16 11.43 8.94
C THR A 88 15.06 11.91 8.01
N SER A 89 13.84 11.85 8.48
CA SER A 89 12.64 12.25 7.74
C SER A 89 11.91 13.38 8.45
N ASP A 90 11.26 14.24 7.66
CA ASP A 90 10.33 15.22 8.21
C ASP A 90 9.06 14.51 8.70
N ILE A 91 8.60 14.88 9.89
CA ILE A 91 7.35 14.37 10.45
C ILE A 91 6.19 15.17 9.84
N ILE A 92 5.27 14.48 9.15
CA ILE A 92 4.07 15.09 8.58
C ILE A 92 2.99 15.21 9.64
N ARG A 93 2.81 14.15 10.43
CA ARG A 93 1.85 14.05 11.51
C ARG A 93 2.43 13.25 12.67
N LYS A 94 2.00 13.62 13.87
CA LYS A 94 2.15 12.80 15.06
C LYS A 94 0.76 12.37 15.51
N GLU A 95 0.57 11.08 15.69
CA GLU A 95 -0.67 10.50 16.19
C GLU A 95 -0.42 9.87 17.55
N GLU A 96 -1.30 10.18 18.50
CA GLU A 96 -1.34 9.46 19.78
C GLU A 96 -2.36 8.34 19.66
N ILE A 97 -1.91 7.10 19.81
CA ILE A 97 -2.77 5.92 19.73
C ILE A 97 -2.85 5.27 21.11
N SER A 98 -4.07 5.18 21.60
CA SER A 98 -4.34 4.39 22.80
C SER A 98 -4.42 2.91 22.41
N VAL A 99 -3.45 2.12 22.86
CA VAL A 99 -3.45 0.68 22.67
C VAL A 99 -4.23 0.05 23.82
N GLY A 100 -5.45 -0.39 23.52
CA GLY A 100 -6.32 -1.10 24.47
C GLY A 100 -5.99 -2.59 24.58
N GLY A 101 -6.44 -3.23 25.65
CA GLY A 101 -6.26 -4.63 25.95
C GLY A 101 -5.59 -4.88 27.30
N LEU A 102 -4.77 -5.93 27.44
CA LEU A 102 -4.02 -6.23 28.67
C LEU A 102 -2.94 -5.19 29.00
N ARG A 103 -2.61 -4.31 28.08
CA ARG A 103 -1.68 -3.19 28.24
C ARG A 103 -2.35 -1.93 27.73
N ASN A 104 -2.78 -1.06 28.64
CA ASN A 104 -3.21 0.30 28.30
C ASN A 104 -1.98 1.21 28.35
N TYR A 105 -1.49 1.64 27.19
CA TYR A 105 -0.49 2.68 27.05
C TYR A 105 -0.79 3.52 25.83
N ASP A 106 -0.37 4.78 25.90
CA ASP A 106 -0.42 5.68 24.77
C ASP A 106 0.89 5.57 24.01
N GLU A 107 0.80 5.36 22.71
CA GLU A 107 1.94 5.25 21.82
C GLU A 107 1.92 6.41 20.82
N ASP A 108 3.03 7.14 20.74
CA ASP A 108 3.23 8.14 19.70
C ASP A 108 3.60 7.47 18.38
N ARG A 109 2.85 7.74 17.34
CA ARG A 109 3.18 7.34 15.99
C ARG A 109 3.48 8.52 15.10
N TYR A 110 4.48 8.38 14.27
CA TYR A 110 4.96 9.43 13.38
C TYR A 110 4.74 9.02 11.93
N ASP A 111 4.12 9.93 11.17
CA ASP A 111 3.90 9.75 9.74
C ASP A 111 4.94 10.54 8.95
N ILE A 112 5.50 9.89 7.94
CA ILE A 112 6.52 10.44 7.04
C ILE A 112 6.15 10.17 5.60
N LYS A 113 6.88 10.78 4.65
CA LYS A 113 6.75 10.51 3.22
C LYS A 113 7.98 9.84 2.67
N LEU A 114 7.77 8.83 1.82
CA LEU A 114 8.81 8.17 1.04
C LEU A 114 8.35 7.94 -0.40
N ASN A 115 9.30 7.89 -1.31
CA ASN A 115 9.03 7.50 -2.70
C ASN A 115 9.17 6.00 -2.86
N VAL A 116 8.11 5.35 -3.32
CA VAL A 116 8.06 3.92 -3.58
C VAL A 116 8.12 3.66 -5.07
N GLU A 117 9.11 2.90 -5.51
CA GLU A 117 9.18 2.40 -6.88
C GLU A 117 8.49 1.04 -6.97
N PHE A 118 7.48 0.95 -7.83
CA PHE A 118 6.73 -0.28 -8.05
C PHE A 118 6.08 -0.26 -9.45
N LEU A 119 6.09 -1.38 -10.17
CA LEU A 119 5.50 -1.49 -11.52
C LEU A 119 5.94 -0.36 -12.47
N SER A 120 7.23 -0.06 -12.50
CA SER A 120 7.83 1.01 -13.33
C SER A 120 7.30 2.41 -13.03
N GLY A 121 6.63 2.61 -11.91
CA GLY A 121 6.15 3.89 -11.41
C GLY A 121 6.84 4.31 -10.12
N MET A 122 6.79 5.61 -9.85
CA MET A 122 7.26 6.21 -8.61
C MET A 122 6.05 6.82 -7.89
N TYR A 123 5.83 6.42 -6.65
CA TYR A 123 4.66 6.83 -5.86
C TYR A 123 5.12 7.46 -4.55
N GLU A 124 4.92 8.77 -4.41
CA GLU A 124 5.08 9.42 -3.11
C GLU A 124 4.02 8.88 -2.14
N THR A 125 4.45 8.29 -1.05
CA THR A 125 3.58 7.53 -0.16
C THR A 125 3.80 7.94 1.28
N GLU A 126 2.73 8.18 2.01
CA GLU A 126 2.76 8.41 3.44
C GLU A 126 2.80 7.08 4.20
N PHE A 127 3.70 7.01 5.17
CA PHE A 127 3.86 5.84 6.03
C PHE A 127 3.81 6.23 7.49
N THR A 128 3.15 5.42 8.28
CA THR A 128 3.33 5.41 9.72
C THR A 128 4.57 4.58 10.06
N LEU A 129 5.48 5.13 10.85
CA LEU A 129 6.61 4.40 11.40
C LEU A 129 6.16 3.54 12.58
N ASP A 130 6.49 2.26 12.55
CA ASP A 130 6.13 1.31 13.62
C ASP A 130 7.21 0.23 13.73
N ASP A 131 7.41 -0.29 14.92
CA ASP A 131 8.23 -1.47 15.12
C ASP A 131 7.41 -2.72 14.74
N ARG A 132 7.69 -3.25 13.57
CA ARG A 132 6.99 -4.43 13.06
C ARG A 132 7.66 -5.75 13.45
N GLU A 133 8.76 -5.68 14.17
CA GLU A 133 9.51 -6.87 14.60
C GLU A 133 9.76 -7.87 13.45
N ASP A 134 9.32 -9.13 13.62
CA ASP A 134 9.49 -10.18 12.62
C ASP A 134 8.44 -10.16 11.49
N ARG A 135 7.53 -9.20 11.52
CA ARG A 135 6.51 -9.07 10.47
C ARG A 135 7.09 -8.48 9.19
N THR A 136 6.39 -8.66 8.08
CA THR A 136 6.77 -8.03 6.80
C THR A 136 7.03 -6.53 6.98
N PRO A 137 8.19 -6.01 6.53
CA PRO A 137 8.60 -4.63 6.83
C PRO A 137 7.61 -3.55 6.38
N ILE A 138 6.95 -3.75 5.25
CA ILE A 138 5.95 -2.81 4.73
C ILE A 138 4.59 -3.47 4.69
N LEU A 139 3.58 -2.72 5.14
CA LEU A 139 2.18 -3.03 5.00
C LEU A 139 1.50 -1.91 4.23
N PHE A 140 1.09 -2.19 2.99
CA PHE A 140 0.35 -1.22 2.19
C PHE A 140 -1.15 -1.26 2.49
N ASP A 141 -1.77 -0.09 2.47
CA ASP A 141 -3.20 0.11 2.61
C ASP A 141 -3.94 0.05 1.26
N ARG A 142 -5.27 0.11 1.33
CA ARG A 142 -6.11 0.09 0.13
C ARG A 142 -5.95 1.32 -0.75
N GLU A 143 -5.60 2.46 -0.17
CA GLU A 143 -5.37 3.70 -0.93
C GLU A 143 -4.15 3.55 -1.84
N PHE A 144 -3.05 3.02 -1.35
CA PHE A 144 -1.87 2.74 -2.16
C PHE A 144 -2.19 1.75 -3.31
N MET A 145 -2.89 0.66 -3.00
CA MET A 145 -3.29 -0.32 -4.01
C MET A 145 -4.14 0.31 -5.11
N SER A 146 -5.05 1.21 -4.75
CA SER A 146 -5.87 1.95 -5.71
C SER A 146 -5.03 2.89 -6.59
N ARG A 147 -4.09 3.62 -6.01
CA ARG A 147 -3.20 4.52 -6.76
C ARG A 147 -2.33 3.80 -7.77
N VAL A 148 -1.75 2.67 -7.39
CA VAL A 148 -0.95 1.85 -8.31
C VAL A 148 -1.80 1.00 -9.24
N ASN A 149 -3.11 0.96 -9.02
CA ASN A 149 -4.09 0.22 -9.80
C ASN A 149 -3.76 -1.28 -9.91
N VAL A 150 -3.68 -1.95 -8.78
CA VAL A 150 -3.43 -3.38 -8.70
C VAL A 150 -4.63 -4.15 -8.18
N MET A 151 -4.74 -5.38 -8.62
CA MET A 151 -5.62 -6.40 -8.07
C MET A 151 -4.75 -7.43 -7.35
N VAL A 152 -4.98 -7.60 -6.05
CA VAL A 152 -4.14 -8.43 -5.20
C VAL A 152 -4.65 -9.88 -5.19
N SER A 153 -3.78 -10.82 -5.56
CA SER A 153 -4.06 -12.24 -5.42
C SER A 153 -4.03 -12.64 -3.94
N PRO A 154 -5.06 -13.31 -3.42
CA PRO A 154 -5.10 -13.67 -2.00
C PRO A 154 -4.16 -14.83 -1.64
N ASP A 155 -3.74 -15.62 -2.61
CA ASP A 155 -3.01 -16.88 -2.42
C ASP A 155 -1.61 -16.90 -3.05
N ARG A 156 -1.26 -15.90 -3.88
CA ARG A 156 0.01 -15.85 -4.59
C ARG A 156 0.93 -14.76 -4.06
N LYS A 157 2.21 -15.08 -4.00
CA LYS A 157 3.31 -14.14 -3.68
C LYS A 157 4.16 -13.89 -4.92
N TYR A 158 4.76 -12.70 -4.99
CA TYR A 158 5.79 -12.35 -5.97
C TYR A 158 5.35 -12.56 -7.44
N VAL A 159 4.10 -12.26 -7.74
CA VAL A 159 3.56 -12.37 -9.10
C VAL A 159 4.24 -11.39 -10.04
N VAL A 160 4.39 -10.14 -9.63
CA VAL A 160 5.08 -9.10 -10.40
C VAL A 160 6.57 -9.35 -10.39
N THR A 161 7.15 -9.62 -9.24
CA THR A 161 8.58 -9.84 -9.06
C THR A 161 9.09 -10.99 -9.93
N THR A 162 8.33 -12.08 -10.01
CA THR A 162 8.71 -13.23 -10.85
C THR A 162 8.70 -12.87 -12.34
N LYS A 163 7.76 -12.05 -12.79
CA LYS A 163 7.71 -11.60 -14.19
C LYS A 163 8.92 -10.78 -14.59
N TYR A 164 9.48 -10.01 -13.67
CA TYR A 164 10.67 -9.18 -13.95
C TYR A 164 11.99 -9.91 -13.78
N SER A 165 12.02 -11.02 -13.06
CA SER A 165 13.25 -11.80 -12.85
C SER A 165 13.53 -12.87 -13.89
N LEU A 166 12.60 -13.07 -14.85
CA LEU A 166 12.75 -14.02 -15.96
C LEU A 166 13.14 -13.34 -17.29
N ASP A 167 13.23 -12.03 -17.30
CA ASP A 167 13.72 -11.22 -18.41
C ASP A 167 15.20 -10.83 -18.18
#